data_e8239a17e010cffbac3de91e409f2c20
#
_entry.id   e8239a17e010cffbac3de91e409f2c20
#
_cell.length_a   1.000
_cell.length_b   1.000
_cell.length_c   1.000
_cell.angle_alpha   90.00
_cell.angle_beta   90.00
_cell.angle_gamma   90.00
#
_symmetry.space_group_name_H-M   'P 1'
#
loop_
_entity.id
_entity.type
_entity.pdbx_description
1 polymer ?
#
loop_
_entity_poly.entity_id
_entity_poly.type
_entity_poly.pdbx_seq_one_letter_code
_entity_poly.pdbx_strand_id
1 'polypeptide(L)'
;MCATLDGGREPGETARVAHPDPAAPPDLTPIEIGEVWENPVLGESATILERPWDNVDGRARAELTAHAGSRVVGEHRHPVQVERFTVLEGELTLKRADVTRVLREGETGEVPPGVWHDWWNAGDRDARALVEVTPGARFVHMIETLFGLARLGCFTARGEPHPLQLALFAGEFNDVIEFRSPPPALQRAMFRALGPIARRRGYRPTYPQLSRTTLAPRA
;
A
#
# COMPACT_ATOMS: atom_id res chain seq x y z
N MET A 1 -4.86 17.51 4.95
CA MET A 1 -4.68 18.46 3.83
C MET A 1 -3.20 18.53 3.52
N CYS A 2 -2.74 18.11 2.32
CA CYS A 2 -1.37 18.44 1.90
C CYS A 2 -1.30 19.96 1.81
N ALA A 3 -0.30 20.58 2.43
CA ALA A 3 -0.08 22.02 2.31
C ALA A 3 0.28 22.34 0.85
N THR A 4 -0.70 22.77 0.06
CA THR A 4 -0.47 23.39 -1.24
C THR A 4 -0.02 24.82 -0.98
N LEU A 5 1.28 25.07 -1.13
CA LEU A 5 1.79 26.41 -1.33
C LEU A 5 1.46 26.80 -2.77
N ASP A 6 0.28 27.40 -2.96
CA ASP A 6 -0.09 28.06 -4.21
C ASP A 6 0.58 29.45 -4.24
N GLY A 7 1.76 29.49 -4.81
CA GLY A 7 2.50 30.72 -5.14
C GLY A 7 3.01 30.56 -6.56
N GLY A 8 2.67 31.53 -7.45
CA GLY A 8 2.88 31.60 -8.88
C GLY A 8 4.12 30.84 -9.40
N ARG A 9 3.89 29.90 -10.30
CA ARG A 9 4.93 29.05 -10.90
C ARG A 9 5.79 29.85 -11.86
N GLU A 10 7.09 29.94 -11.56
CA GLU A 10 8.11 30.25 -12.54
C GLU A 10 8.39 29.03 -13.42
N PRO A 11 8.64 29.18 -14.73
CA PRO A 11 8.92 28.05 -15.63
C PRO A 11 10.31 27.47 -15.30
N GLY A 12 10.34 26.29 -14.68
CA GLY A 12 11.56 25.56 -14.33
C GLY A 12 11.60 24.94 -12.93
N GLU A 13 10.62 25.25 -12.09
CA GLU A 13 10.56 24.69 -10.73
C GLU A 13 10.01 23.26 -10.79
N THR A 14 10.85 22.27 -10.47
CA THR A 14 10.42 20.88 -10.26
C THR A 14 9.42 20.86 -9.12
N ALA A 15 8.15 20.53 -9.42
CA ALA A 15 7.08 20.44 -8.43
C ALA A 15 7.56 19.59 -7.23
N ARG A 16 7.69 20.22 -6.07
CA ARG A 16 7.96 19.49 -4.82
C ARG A 16 6.75 18.59 -4.54
N VAL A 17 6.98 17.30 -4.46
CA VAL A 17 5.95 16.38 -3.99
C VAL A 17 5.62 16.75 -2.55
N ALA A 18 4.36 17.08 -2.32
CA ALA A 18 3.88 17.41 -0.99
C ALA A 18 3.98 16.17 -0.07
N HIS A 19 4.12 16.38 1.21
CA HIS A 19 3.96 15.36 2.23
C HIS A 19 2.92 15.83 3.26
N PRO A 20 2.24 14.91 3.98
CA PRO A 20 1.28 15.28 5.02
C PRO A 20 1.95 16.12 6.11
N ASP A 21 1.19 17.05 6.70
CA ASP A 21 1.68 17.82 7.85
C ASP A 21 1.96 16.90 9.04
N PRO A 22 3.22 16.79 9.50
CA PRO A 22 3.57 15.92 10.62
C PRO A 22 3.00 16.39 11.97
N ALA A 23 2.49 17.61 12.05
CA ALA A 23 1.87 18.21 13.24
C ALA A 23 0.33 18.13 13.20
N ALA A 24 -0.26 17.62 12.13
CA ALA A 24 -1.72 17.47 12.06
C ALA A 24 -2.23 16.50 13.14
N PRO A 25 -3.40 16.76 13.71
CA PRO A 25 -3.99 15.90 14.74
C PRO A 25 -4.26 14.50 14.18
N PRO A 26 -4.23 13.46 15.04
CA PRO A 26 -4.60 12.11 14.63
C PRO A 26 -6.07 12.04 14.23
N ASP A 27 -6.38 11.20 13.24
CA ASP A 27 -7.74 10.77 12.96
C ASP A 27 -8.09 9.64 13.95
N LEU A 28 -9.04 9.90 14.85
CA LEU A 28 -9.50 8.94 15.84
C LEU A 28 -10.79 8.22 15.42
N THR A 29 -11.25 8.45 14.19
CA THR A 29 -12.45 7.78 13.67
C THR A 29 -12.15 6.28 13.51
N PRO A 30 -12.95 5.37 14.08
CA PRO A 30 -12.73 3.93 13.86
C PRO A 30 -12.87 3.56 12.39
N ILE A 31 -12.08 2.56 11.95
CA ILE A 31 -12.30 1.94 10.65
C ILE A 31 -13.60 1.15 10.71
N GLU A 32 -14.52 1.40 9.77
CA GLU A 32 -15.82 0.75 9.74
C GLU A 32 -15.88 -0.33 8.65
N ILE A 33 -16.68 -1.38 8.91
CA ILE A 33 -17.03 -2.37 7.89
C ILE A 33 -17.88 -1.70 6.81
N GLY A 34 -17.55 -1.93 5.54
CA GLY A 34 -18.18 -1.26 4.39
C GLY A 34 -17.51 0.05 3.98
N GLU A 35 -16.53 0.53 4.75
CA GLU A 35 -15.75 1.71 4.37
C GLU A 35 -14.92 1.43 3.11
N VAL A 36 -14.90 2.40 2.19
CA VAL A 36 -14.15 2.30 0.93
C VAL A 36 -12.89 3.16 1.01
N TRP A 37 -11.76 2.53 0.76
CA TRP A 37 -10.46 3.20 0.62
C TRP A 37 -10.07 3.22 -0.86
N GLU A 38 -9.62 4.38 -1.32
CA GLU A 38 -9.25 4.60 -2.72
C GLU A 38 -7.76 4.88 -2.86
N ASN A 39 -7.17 4.31 -3.90
CA ASN A 39 -5.84 4.64 -4.38
C ASN A 39 -5.94 5.10 -5.85
N PRO A 40 -6.20 6.40 -6.10
CA PRO A 40 -6.41 6.92 -7.44
C PRO A 40 -5.14 6.86 -8.31
N VAL A 41 -3.97 6.66 -7.69
CA VAL A 41 -2.68 6.60 -8.39
C VAL A 41 -2.46 5.23 -9.02
N LEU A 42 -2.83 4.17 -8.30
CA LEU A 42 -2.71 2.79 -8.77
C LEU A 42 -3.98 2.28 -9.48
N GLY A 43 -5.07 3.05 -9.42
CA GLY A 43 -6.33 2.69 -10.03
C GLY A 43 -7.03 1.54 -9.29
N GLU A 44 -7.07 1.61 -7.97
CA GLU A 44 -7.67 0.58 -7.14
C GLU A 44 -8.47 1.17 -5.99
N SER A 45 -9.46 0.40 -5.51
CA SER A 45 -10.17 0.69 -4.27
C SER A 45 -10.39 -0.60 -3.46
N ALA A 46 -10.50 -0.45 -2.15
CA ALA A 46 -10.72 -1.56 -1.23
C ALA A 46 -11.90 -1.25 -0.31
N THR A 47 -12.92 -2.11 -0.32
CA THR A 47 -14.02 -2.05 0.65
C THR A 47 -13.71 -2.97 1.81
N ILE A 48 -13.67 -2.44 3.02
CA ILE A 48 -13.33 -3.19 4.24
C ILE A 48 -14.47 -4.14 4.60
N LEU A 49 -14.18 -5.44 4.66
CA LEU A 49 -15.17 -6.48 5.00
C LEU A 49 -14.92 -7.10 6.37
N GLU A 50 -13.67 -7.17 6.83
CA GLU A 50 -13.31 -7.75 8.13
C GLU A 50 -12.03 -7.09 8.65
N ARG A 51 -12.07 -6.70 9.92
CA ARG A 51 -10.92 -6.10 10.60
C ARG A 51 -10.14 -7.17 11.36
N PRO A 52 -8.80 -7.13 11.35
CA PRO A 52 -7.98 -8.19 11.94
C PRO A 52 -8.10 -8.31 13.46
N TRP A 53 -8.56 -7.27 14.15
CA TRP A 53 -8.78 -7.29 15.60
C TRP A 53 -10.16 -7.78 16.02
N ASP A 54 -11.07 -8.06 15.07
CA ASP A 54 -12.41 -8.55 15.33
C ASP A 54 -12.52 -10.08 15.26
N ASN A 55 -11.43 -10.76 14.90
CA ASN A 55 -11.42 -12.21 14.74
C ASN A 55 -10.15 -12.86 15.33
N VAL A 56 -10.24 -14.15 15.65
CA VAL A 56 -9.19 -14.89 16.35
C VAL A 56 -7.95 -15.17 15.49
N ASP A 57 -8.12 -15.19 14.17
CA ASP A 57 -7.05 -15.49 13.22
C ASP A 57 -6.22 -14.24 12.89
N GLY A 58 -6.68 -13.07 13.32
CA GLY A 58 -6.05 -11.80 12.97
C GLY A 58 -6.13 -11.48 11.48
N ARG A 59 -7.15 -12.00 10.78
CA ARG A 59 -7.34 -11.83 9.34
C ARG A 59 -7.92 -10.46 9.01
N ALA A 60 -7.30 -9.77 8.06
CA ALA A 60 -7.90 -8.65 7.35
C ALA A 60 -8.55 -9.16 6.06
N ARG A 61 -9.71 -8.60 5.71
CA ARG A 61 -10.44 -8.97 4.51
C ARG A 61 -11.08 -7.74 3.86
N ALA A 62 -10.87 -7.61 2.56
CA ALA A 62 -11.42 -6.52 1.77
C ALA A 62 -11.86 -6.99 0.40
N GLU A 63 -12.84 -6.33 -0.18
CA GLU A 63 -13.14 -6.43 -1.59
C GLU A 63 -12.31 -5.39 -2.34
N LEU A 64 -11.37 -5.87 -3.14
CA LEU A 64 -10.55 -5.07 -4.04
C LEU A 64 -11.31 -4.86 -5.35
N THR A 65 -11.43 -3.61 -5.80
CA THR A 65 -11.75 -3.27 -7.19
C THR A 65 -10.47 -2.79 -7.85
N ALA A 66 -10.04 -3.52 -8.88
CA ALA A 66 -8.88 -3.21 -9.70
C ALA A 66 -9.35 -2.69 -11.06
N HIS A 67 -9.22 -1.38 -11.31
CA HIS A 67 -9.63 -0.79 -12.59
C HIS A 67 -8.83 -1.37 -13.76
N ALA A 68 -9.36 -1.27 -14.96
CA ALA A 68 -8.67 -1.73 -16.17
C ALA A 68 -7.25 -1.16 -16.26
N GLY A 69 -6.24 -2.01 -16.39
CA GLY A 69 -4.82 -1.65 -16.44
C GLY A 69 -4.18 -1.30 -15.09
N SER A 70 -4.90 -1.43 -13.97
CA SER A 70 -4.32 -1.24 -12.64
C SER A 70 -3.29 -2.30 -12.28
N ARG A 71 -2.34 -1.93 -11.43
CA ARG A 71 -1.28 -2.81 -10.94
C ARG A 71 -0.85 -2.38 -9.54
N VAL A 72 -0.36 -3.34 -8.76
CA VAL A 72 0.29 -3.06 -7.49
C VAL A 72 1.67 -2.39 -7.71
N VAL A 73 2.28 -1.91 -6.65
CA VAL A 73 3.57 -1.16 -6.66
C VAL A 73 4.80 -1.96 -7.14
N GLY A 74 4.60 -3.11 -7.80
CA GLY A 74 5.65 -3.97 -8.34
C GLY A 74 5.91 -5.21 -7.52
N GLU A 75 6.80 -6.08 -8.03
CA GLU A 75 7.05 -7.39 -7.43
C GLU A 75 7.57 -7.26 -6.00
N HIS A 76 6.84 -7.87 -5.08
CA HIS A 76 7.09 -7.80 -3.63
C HIS A 76 6.81 -9.16 -2.95
N ARG A 77 7.10 -9.22 -1.67
CA ARG A 77 6.72 -10.36 -0.81
C ARG A 77 6.29 -9.87 0.57
N HIS A 78 5.45 -10.66 1.20
CA HIS A 78 5.08 -10.50 2.59
C HIS A 78 5.91 -11.49 3.43
N PRO A 79 6.81 -11.01 4.33
CA PRO A 79 7.71 -11.91 5.10
C PRO A 79 6.98 -12.94 5.95
N VAL A 80 5.83 -12.55 6.53
CA VAL A 80 5.10 -13.41 7.51
C VAL A 80 3.61 -13.59 7.17
N GLN A 81 3.05 -12.81 6.23
CA GLN A 81 1.64 -12.87 5.87
C GLN A 81 1.38 -13.91 4.77
N VAL A 82 0.27 -14.62 4.90
CA VAL A 82 -0.39 -15.28 3.77
C VAL A 82 -1.33 -14.27 3.12
N GLU A 83 -1.28 -14.14 1.81
CA GLU A 83 -2.23 -13.35 1.05
C GLU A 83 -3.01 -14.22 0.09
N ARG A 84 -4.33 -14.05 0.03
CA ARG A 84 -5.22 -14.85 -0.82
C ARG A 84 -6.13 -13.92 -1.63
N PHE A 85 -6.24 -14.21 -2.92
CA PHE A 85 -7.13 -13.54 -3.86
C PHE A 85 -8.18 -14.52 -4.34
N THR A 86 -9.46 -14.18 -4.24
CA THR A 86 -10.56 -14.91 -4.87
C THR A 86 -11.28 -13.95 -5.80
N VAL A 87 -11.25 -14.21 -7.10
CA VAL A 87 -11.87 -13.33 -8.10
C VAL A 87 -13.39 -13.46 -8.01
N LEU A 88 -14.06 -12.33 -7.84
CA LEU A 88 -15.52 -12.23 -7.75
C LEU A 88 -16.15 -11.84 -9.10
N GLU A 89 -15.42 -11.04 -9.90
CA GLU A 89 -15.86 -10.58 -11.20
C GLU A 89 -14.65 -10.20 -12.06
N GLY A 90 -14.71 -10.47 -13.36
CA GLY A 90 -13.62 -10.20 -14.30
C GLY A 90 -12.45 -11.17 -14.17
N GLU A 91 -11.24 -10.65 -14.34
CA GLU A 91 -10.02 -11.46 -14.23
C GLU A 91 -8.88 -10.68 -13.57
N LEU A 92 -8.03 -11.39 -12.83
CA LEU A 92 -6.84 -10.85 -12.18
C LEU A 92 -5.63 -11.69 -12.56
N THR A 93 -4.58 -11.07 -13.07
CA THR A 93 -3.32 -11.77 -13.31
C THR A 93 -2.50 -11.78 -12.05
N LEU A 94 -2.15 -12.96 -11.56
CA LEU A 94 -1.28 -13.19 -10.41
C LEU A 94 0.02 -13.85 -10.87
N LYS A 95 1.15 -13.19 -10.62
CA LYS A 95 2.48 -13.75 -10.73
C LYS A 95 2.94 -14.19 -9.35
N ARG A 96 3.32 -15.46 -9.20
CA ARG A 96 3.84 -16.04 -7.97
C ARG A 96 5.14 -16.78 -8.29
N ALA A 97 6.25 -16.33 -7.73
CA ALA A 97 7.60 -16.74 -8.14
C ALA A 97 7.76 -16.61 -9.67
N ASP A 98 8.03 -17.70 -10.37
CA ASP A 98 8.21 -17.71 -11.84
C ASP A 98 6.95 -18.13 -12.59
N VAL A 99 5.80 -18.31 -11.91
CA VAL A 99 4.54 -18.74 -12.51
C VAL A 99 3.55 -17.58 -12.56
N THR A 100 3.08 -17.27 -13.76
CA THR A 100 2.00 -16.30 -13.97
C THR A 100 0.72 -17.03 -14.33
N ARG A 101 -0.37 -16.70 -13.66
CA ARG A 101 -1.72 -17.23 -13.90
C ARG A 101 -2.71 -16.10 -14.02
N VAL A 102 -3.66 -16.23 -14.94
CA VAL A 102 -4.87 -15.43 -14.95
C VAL A 102 -5.91 -16.17 -14.09
N LEU A 103 -6.35 -15.54 -13.04
CA LEU A 103 -7.45 -15.99 -12.20
C LEU A 103 -8.74 -15.40 -12.75
N ARG A 104 -9.74 -16.24 -12.95
CA ARG A 104 -11.08 -15.86 -13.41
C ARG A 104 -12.09 -15.95 -12.28
N GLU A 105 -13.31 -15.50 -12.53
CA GLU A 105 -14.41 -15.55 -11.60
C GLU A 105 -14.54 -16.93 -10.91
N GLY A 106 -14.59 -16.93 -9.58
CA GLY A 106 -14.59 -18.12 -8.74
C GLY A 106 -13.22 -18.76 -8.47
N GLU A 107 -12.17 -18.37 -9.21
CA GLU A 107 -10.83 -18.91 -8.98
C GLU A 107 -10.10 -18.21 -7.84
N THR A 108 -9.28 -18.98 -7.14
CA THR A 108 -8.47 -18.50 -6.01
C THR A 108 -6.98 -18.69 -6.29
N GLY A 109 -6.21 -17.69 -5.91
CA GLY A 109 -4.74 -17.72 -5.85
C GLY A 109 -4.26 -17.38 -4.44
N GLU A 110 -3.36 -18.19 -3.89
CA GLU A 110 -2.77 -17.96 -2.58
C GLU A 110 -1.27 -17.73 -2.71
N VAL A 111 -0.76 -16.76 -1.96
CA VAL A 111 0.65 -16.41 -1.85
C VAL A 111 1.11 -16.72 -0.42
N PRO A 112 1.93 -17.76 -0.23
CA PRO A 112 2.53 -18.05 1.08
C PRO A 112 3.54 -17.00 1.52
N PRO A 113 3.85 -16.92 2.84
CA PRO A 113 4.88 -16.03 3.35
C PRO A 113 6.21 -16.17 2.63
N GLY A 114 6.88 -15.05 2.38
CA GLY A 114 8.20 -15.00 1.77
C GLY A 114 8.24 -15.23 0.25
N VAL A 115 7.13 -15.54 -0.39
CA VAL A 115 7.07 -15.79 -1.83
C VAL A 115 6.95 -14.47 -2.59
N TRP A 116 7.87 -14.24 -3.54
CA TRP A 116 7.82 -13.10 -4.45
C TRP A 116 6.60 -13.19 -5.35
N HIS A 117 5.82 -12.12 -5.43
CA HIS A 117 4.61 -12.05 -6.22
C HIS A 117 4.32 -10.63 -6.72
N ASP A 118 3.44 -10.57 -7.69
CA ASP A 118 2.89 -9.35 -8.27
C ASP A 118 1.49 -9.65 -8.79
N TRP A 119 0.63 -8.65 -8.91
CA TRP A 119 -0.67 -8.80 -9.52
C TRP A 119 -1.06 -7.55 -10.32
N TRP A 120 -1.90 -7.73 -11.33
CA TRP A 120 -2.43 -6.64 -12.13
C TRP A 120 -3.72 -7.07 -12.83
N ASN A 121 -4.53 -6.08 -13.20
CA ASN A 121 -5.66 -6.27 -14.11
C ASN A 121 -5.18 -5.98 -15.55
N ALA A 122 -4.99 -7.02 -16.34
CA ALA A 122 -4.62 -6.92 -17.75
C ALA A 122 -5.82 -6.76 -18.67
N GLY A 123 -7.06 -6.86 -18.15
CA GLY A 123 -8.29 -6.76 -18.91
C GLY A 123 -8.64 -5.33 -19.30
N ASP A 124 -9.70 -5.21 -20.08
CA ASP A 124 -10.29 -3.96 -20.56
C ASP A 124 -11.45 -3.47 -19.68
N ARG A 125 -11.78 -4.21 -18.64
CA ARG A 125 -12.82 -3.92 -17.64
C ARG A 125 -12.27 -4.05 -16.23
N ASP A 126 -12.99 -3.46 -15.28
CA ASP A 126 -12.68 -3.60 -13.87
C ASP A 126 -12.78 -5.06 -13.43
N ALA A 127 -11.89 -5.46 -12.53
CA ALA A 127 -11.93 -6.74 -11.86
C ALA A 127 -12.24 -6.53 -10.37
N ARG A 128 -13.02 -7.43 -9.78
CA ARG A 128 -13.30 -7.47 -8.35
C ARG A 128 -12.75 -8.75 -7.75
N ALA A 129 -12.05 -8.64 -6.64
CA ALA A 129 -11.51 -9.79 -5.94
C ALA A 129 -11.65 -9.62 -4.42
N LEU A 130 -11.96 -10.70 -3.74
CA LEU A 130 -11.82 -10.80 -2.31
C LEU A 130 -10.34 -10.98 -1.99
N VAL A 131 -9.78 -10.09 -1.18
CA VAL A 131 -8.40 -10.17 -0.69
C VAL A 131 -8.43 -10.46 0.81
N GLU A 132 -7.70 -11.48 1.21
CA GLU A 132 -7.57 -11.90 2.60
C GLU A 132 -6.08 -11.93 2.98
N VAL A 133 -5.71 -11.30 4.10
CA VAL A 133 -4.33 -11.25 4.59
C VAL A 133 -4.27 -11.67 6.06
N THR A 134 -3.40 -12.64 6.37
CA THR A 134 -3.26 -13.16 7.73
C THR A 134 -1.76 -13.36 8.07
N PRO A 135 -1.26 -12.78 9.19
CA PRO A 135 -1.90 -11.80 10.08
C PRO A 135 -2.07 -10.42 9.42
N GLY A 136 -3.21 -9.75 9.65
CA GLY A 136 -3.61 -8.56 8.90
C GLY A 136 -3.37 -7.22 9.57
N ALA A 137 -3.15 -7.16 10.90
CA ALA A 137 -3.16 -5.89 11.63
C ALA A 137 -2.12 -4.87 11.11
N ARG A 138 -0.88 -5.28 10.94
CA ARG A 138 0.16 -4.39 10.38
C ARG A 138 -0.03 -4.14 8.89
N PHE A 139 -0.62 -5.10 8.15
CA PHE A 139 -0.97 -4.93 6.76
C PHE A 139 -2.02 -3.84 6.56
N VAL A 140 -3.11 -3.85 7.34
CA VAL A 140 -4.14 -2.80 7.33
C VAL A 140 -3.52 -1.43 7.59
N HIS A 141 -2.65 -1.30 8.60
CA HIS A 141 -1.96 -0.07 8.93
C HIS A 141 -1.07 0.44 7.77
N MET A 142 -0.38 -0.48 7.10
CA MET A 142 0.43 -0.19 5.92
C MET A 142 -0.42 0.36 4.76
N ILE A 143 -1.52 -0.35 4.42
CA ILE A 143 -2.42 0.03 3.32
C ILE A 143 -3.11 1.36 3.63
N GLU A 144 -3.59 1.58 4.86
CA GLU A 144 -4.20 2.84 5.28
C GLU A 144 -3.25 4.02 5.06
N THR A 145 -1.97 3.87 5.45
CA THR A 145 -0.95 4.89 5.23
C THR A 145 -0.68 5.11 3.74
N LEU A 146 -0.53 4.03 2.97
CA LEU A 146 -0.23 4.11 1.53
C LEU A 146 -1.36 4.78 0.75
N PHE A 147 -2.60 4.33 0.96
CA PHE A 147 -3.78 4.88 0.29
C PHE A 147 -4.05 6.33 0.73
N GLY A 148 -3.82 6.64 2.00
CA GLY A 148 -3.89 8.00 2.51
C GLY A 148 -2.90 8.94 1.82
N LEU A 149 -1.65 8.53 1.62
CA LEU A 149 -0.64 9.27 0.88
C LEU A 149 -1.05 9.48 -0.59
N ALA A 150 -1.63 8.46 -1.23
CA ALA A 150 -2.10 8.54 -2.61
C ALA A 150 -3.25 9.54 -2.76
N ARG A 151 -4.27 9.45 -1.89
CA ARG A 151 -5.41 10.40 -1.87
C ARG A 151 -4.99 11.85 -1.65
N LEU A 152 -3.95 12.08 -0.87
CA LEU A 152 -3.43 13.42 -0.61
C LEU A 152 -2.51 13.94 -1.74
N GLY A 153 -2.32 13.18 -2.83
CA GLY A 153 -1.44 13.57 -3.93
C GLY A 153 0.05 13.58 -3.56
N CYS A 154 0.45 12.78 -2.56
CA CYS A 154 1.84 12.71 -2.08
C CYS A 154 2.70 11.70 -2.88
N PHE A 155 2.30 11.41 -4.11
CA PHE A 155 2.99 10.52 -5.05
C PHE A 155 3.67 11.32 -6.16
N THR A 156 4.74 10.77 -6.70
CA THR A 156 5.43 11.31 -7.88
C THR A 156 4.58 11.06 -9.14
N ALA A 157 4.94 11.72 -10.24
CA ALA A 157 4.32 11.46 -11.55
C ALA A 157 4.51 10.01 -12.05
N ARG A 158 5.38 9.22 -11.42
CA ARG A 158 5.60 7.80 -11.74
C ARG A 158 4.66 6.86 -10.97
N GLY A 159 3.80 7.39 -10.11
CA GLY A 159 2.89 6.59 -9.28
C GLY A 159 3.56 5.98 -8.04
N GLU A 160 4.65 6.55 -7.57
CA GLU A 160 5.39 6.09 -6.39
C GLU A 160 5.44 7.20 -5.32
N PRO A 161 5.49 6.88 -4.03
CA PRO A 161 5.82 7.87 -3.00
C PRO A 161 7.18 8.53 -3.28
N HIS A 162 7.35 9.77 -2.84
CA HIS A 162 8.66 10.44 -2.93
C HIS A 162 9.75 9.55 -2.30
N PRO A 163 10.97 9.43 -2.89
CA PRO A 163 12.02 8.52 -2.39
C PRO A 163 12.34 8.64 -0.90
N LEU A 164 12.28 9.85 -0.32
CA LEU A 164 12.46 10.06 1.11
C LEU A 164 11.27 9.51 1.93
N GLN A 165 10.05 9.64 1.41
CA GLN A 165 8.87 9.04 2.02
C GLN A 165 8.95 7.52 1.96
N LEU A 166 9.28 6.97 0.79
CA LEU A 166 9.42 5.54 0.57
C LEU A 166 10.48 4.92 1.48
N ALA A 167 11.61 5.61 1.69
CA ALA A 167 12.68 5.13 2.57
C ALA A 167 12.22 4.95 4.03
N LEU A 168 11.38 5.84 4.54
CA LEU A 168 10.83 5.73 5.90
C LEU A 168 9.70 4.71 5.96
N PHE A 169 8.78 4.74 4.98
CA PHE A 169 7.66 3.82 4.87
C PHE A 169 8.13 2.35 4.77
N ALA A 170 9.01 2.06 3.81
CA ALA A 170 9.53 0.72 3.62
C ALA A 170 10.42 0.26 4.79
N GLY A 171 11.12 1.19 5.45
CA GLY A 171 11.86 0.91 6.68
C GLY A 171 10.94 0.55 7.86
N GLU A 172 9.77 1.16 7.95
CA GLU A 172 8.76 0.88 8.98
C GLU A 172 8.05 -0.46 8.75
N PHE A 173 7.65 -0.71 7.50
CA PHE A 173 6.85 -1.87 7.13
C PHE A 173 7.65 -3.03 6.53
N ASN A 174 8.96 -3.12 6.79
CA ASN A 174 9.81 -4.20 6.26
C ASN A 174 9.48 -5.61 6.81
N ASP A 175 8.68 -5.70 7.84
CA ASP A 175 8.05 -6.92 8.37
C ASP A 175 6.73 -7.27 7.67
N VAL A 176 6.18 -6.34 6.89
CA VAL A 176 4.94 -6.52 6.15
C VAL A 176 5.21 -6.68 4.65
N ILE A 177 6.09 -5.86 4.10
CA ILE A 177 6.38 -5.84 2.67
C ILE A 177 7.87 -5.65 2.40
N GLU A 178 8.42 -6.45 1.50
CA GLU A 178 9.73 -6.25 0.91
C GLU A 178 9.59 -6.23 -0.62
N PHE A 179 10.21 -5.23 -1.28
CA PHE A 179 10.24 -5.15 -2.75
C PHE A 179 11.40 -5.97 -3.30
N ARG A 180 11.23 -6.54 -4.51
CA ARG A 180 12.28 -7.32 -5.15
C ARG A 180 13.41 -6.45 -5.70
N SER A 181 13.08 -5.27 -6.20
CA SER A 181 14.05 -4.37 -6.82
C SER A 181 14.01 -2.97 -6.19
N PRO A 182 15.18 -2.38 -5.90
CA PRO A 182 16.52 -3.00 -5.90
C PRO A 182 16.63 -4.14 -4.87
N PRO A 183 17.70 -4.95 -4.86
CA PRO A 183 17.82 -6.07 -3.93
C PRO A 183 17.64 -5.65 -2.46
N PRO A 184 16.96 -6.46 -1.60
CA PRO A 184 16.59 -6.05 -0.23
C PRO A 184 17.76 -5.56 0.65
N ALA A 185 18.95 -6.11 0.48
CA ALA A 185 20.15 -5.64 1.20
C ALA A 185 20.52 -4.20 0.83
N LEU A 186 20.43 -3.87 -0.47
CA LEU A 186 20.69 -2.51 -0.96
C LEU A 186 19.59 -1.55 -0.49
N GLN A 187 18.32 -1.98 -0.53
CA GLN A 187 17.21 -1.18 0.00
C GLN A 187 17.44 -0.83 1.47
N ARG A 188 17.80 -1.80 2.32
CA ARG A 188 18.09 -1.55 3.75
C ARG A 188 19.22 -0.55 3.95
N ALA A 189 20.29 -0.64 3.15
CA ALA A 189 21.39 0.34 3.20
C ALA A 189 20.92 1.74 2.79
N MET A 190 20.15 1.85 1.71
CA MET A 190 19.56 3.11 1.23
C MET A 190 18.63 3.72 2.29
N PHE A 191 17.74 2.94 2.91
CA PHE A 191 16.81 3.42 3.91
C PHE A 191 17.53 3.92 5.17
N ARG A 192 18.61 3.25 5.58
CA ARG A 192 19.46 3.72 6.69
C ARG A 192 20.13 5.06 6.36
N ALA A 193 20.63 5.24 5.14
CA ALA A 193 21.28 6.46 4.71
C ALA A 193 20.27 7.62 4.52
N LEU A 194 19.12 7.36 3.90
CA LEU A 194 18.11 8.36 3.58
C LEU A 194 17.23 8.74 4.78
N GLY A 195 17.03 7.82 5.72
CA GLY A 195 16.12 8.00 6.86
C GLY A 195 16.39 9.26 7.69
N PRO A 196 17.62 9.55 8.12
CA PRO A 196 17.94 10.78 8.85
C PRO A 196 17.64 12.05 8.03
N ILE A 197 17.94 12.02 6.73
CA ILE A 197 17.67 13.15 5.82
C ILE A 197 16.15 13.35 5.67
N ALA A 198 15.42 12.27 5.48
CA ALA A 198 13.97 12.30 5.36
C ALA A 198 13.32 12.90 6.62
N ARG A 199 13.71 12.43 7.81
CA ARG A 199 13.19 12.97 9.08
C ARG A 199 13.48 14.44 9.27
N ARG A 200 14.69 14.90 8.91
CA ARG A 200 15.05 16.33 8.97
C ARG A 200 14.22 17.19 8.01
N ARG A 201 13.73 16.61 6.90
CA ARG A 201 12.85 17.28 5.94
C ARG A 201 11.35 17.13 6.25
N GLY A 202 11.00 16.64 7.45
CA GLY A 202 9.62 16.55 7.91
C GLY A 202 8.88 15.26 7.53
N TYR A 203 9.49 14.36 6.74
CA TYR A 203 8.87 13.09 6.43
C TYR A 203 8.74 12.19 7.67
N ARG A 204 7.68 11.38 7.70
CA ARG A 204 7.41 10.40 8.76
C ARG A 204 7.13 9.02 8.12
N PRO A 205 7.41 7.93 8.83
CA PRO A 205 7.08 6.57 8.32
C PRO A 205 5.57 6.38 8.21
N THR A 206 4.82 6.92 9.15
CA THR A 206 3.36 6.93 9.22
C THR A 206 2.89 8.31 9.65
N TYR A 207 1.62 8.60 9.42
CA TYR A 207 1.01 9.88 9.77
C TYR A 207 -0.28 9.64 10.54
N PRO A 208 -0.42 10.18 11.77
CA PRO A 208 -1.61 9.95 12.60
C PRO A 208 -2.93 10.35 11.94
N GLN A 209 -2.92 11.35 11.06
CA GLN A 209 -4.10 11.76 10.30
C GLN A 209 -4.44 10.83 9.12
N LEU A 210 -3.59 9.88 8.79
CA LEU A 210 -3.80 8.88 7.76
C LEU A 210 -3.98 7.47 8.31
N SER A 211 -3.68 7.28 9.60
CA SER A 211 -3.72 5.98 10.25
C SER A 211 -4.53 6.08 11.52
N ARG A 212 -5.69 5.45 11.50
CA ARG A 212 -6.64 5.35 12.62
C ARG A 212 -6.39 4.13 13.49
N THR A 213 -5.53 3.24 13.01
CA THR A 213 -5.15 2.03 13.75
C THR A 213 -3.96 2.31 14.67
N THR A 214 -4.01 1.78 15.87
CA THR A 214 -2.82 1.70 16.72
C THR A 214 -1.83 0.74 16.08
N LEU A 215 -0.57 1.16 15.93
CA LEU A 215 0.49 0.31 15.40
C LEU A 215 0.56 -1.00 16.20
N ALA A 216 0.18 -2.11 15.58
CA ALA A 216 0.42 -3.41 16.14
C ALA A 216 1.95 -3.63 16.29
N PRO A 217 2.42 -4.31 17.34
CA PRO A 217 3.84 -4.61 17.50
C PRO A 217 4.34 -5.42 16.30
N ARG A 218 5.62 -5.26 16.00
CA ARG A 218 6.30 -6.09 14.98
C ARG A 218 6.30 -7.54 15.44
N ALA A 219 6.08 -8.44 14.50
CA ALA A 219 6.19 -9.88 14.73
C ALA A 219 7.65 -10.31 14.95
#